data_706f8e8d1cd2dc9bdb4ed4a2e0507f85
#
_entry.id   706f8e8d1cd2dc9bdb4ed4a2e0507f85
#
_cell.length_a   1.000
_cell.length_b   1.000
_cell.length_c   1.000
_cell.angle_alpha   90.00
_cell.angle_beta   90.00
_cell.angle_gamma   90.00
#
_symmetry.space_group_name_H-M   'P 1'
#
loop_
_entity.id
_entity.type
_entity.pdbx_description
1 polymer ?
#
loop_
_entity_poly.entity_id
_entity_poly.type
_entity_poly.pdbx_seq_one_letter_code
_entity_poly.pdbx_strand_id
1 'polypeptide(L)'
;MTERTVPRIFAPDRRLARYNRALTRQAAGDAARFVFDDMIEDILERFDFTRAEPGSTLVVGDITGQLSPALESRGFAVESVGPDEIDEERPYPSTYRYLLSLGALDTLNALPGALMLMRHALEPGGMMIAQCLGAGTLPAMRQVVQVADGERTHARIHPQIDRPAASGLMSRAGFAKHVVDSRSLRARYGAFDRLVSDLRDQGLTGVLADAPPAFTRSSWARAMAGFEPLREEDGKVTETFEILSLTGWG
;
A
#
# COMPACT_ATOMS: atom_id res chain seq x y z
N MET A 1 13.50 32.52 8.54
CA MET A 1 12.59 31.61 7.85
C MET A 1 12.69 30.29 8.57
N THR A 2 11.68 29.89 9.33
CA THR A 2 11.66 28.58 10.02
C THR A 2 11.51 27.51 8.95
N GLU A 3 12.49 26.65 8.83
CA GLU A 3 12.45 25.45 7.98
C GLU A 3 11.20 24.64 8.38
N ARG A 4 10.25 24.52 7.48
CA ARG A 4 9.06 23.68 7.69
C ARG A 4 9.50 22.22 7.54
N THR A 5 9.91 21.62 8.64
CA THR A 5 10.21 20.17 8.67
C THR A 5 8.92 19.41 8.44
N VAL A 6 8.89 18.53 7.44
CA VAL A 6 7.76 17.62 7.20
C VAL A 6 7.61 16.72 8.43
N PRO A 7 6.41 16.62 9.03
CA PRO A 7 6.20 15.75 10.18
C PRO A 7 6.52 14.29 9.81
N ARG A 8 7.36 13.62 10.58
CA ARG A 8 7.63 12.19 10.41
C ARG A 8 6.50 11.37 11.02
N ILE A 9 5.55 10.97 10.18
CA ILE A 9 4.44 10.09 10.56
C ILE A 9 4.90 8.62 10.52
N PHE A 10 5.72 8.27 9.54
CA PHE A 10 6.21 6.91 9.31
C PHE A 10 7.72 6.83 9.56
N ALA A 11 8.17 5.71 10.12
CA ALA A 11 9.57 5.42 10.36
C ALA A 11 10.16 4.63 9.17
N PRO A 12 11.16 5.18 8.43
CA PRO A 12 11.74 4.52 7.26
C PRO A 12 12.35 3.15 7.58
N ASP A 13 13.06 3.02 8.72
CA ASP A 13 13.62 1.75 9.20
C ASP A 13 12.55 0.68 9.48
N ARG A 14 11.40 1.07 10.02
CA ARG A 14 10.26 0.17 10.22
C ARG A 14 9.61 -0.22 8.90
N ARG A 15 9.52 0.71 7.94
CA ARG A 15 9.01 0.43 6.59
C ARG A 15 9.88 -0.63 5.91
N LEU A 16 11.19 -0.45 5.92
CA LEU A 16 12.15 -1.41 5.36
C LEU A 16 12.07 -2.77 6.07
N ALA A 17 12.09 -2.76 7.41
CA ALA A 17 11.99 -4.01 8.18
C ALA A 17 10.66 -4.74 7.95
N ARG A 18 9.55 -4.03 7.76
CA ARG A 18 8.25 -4.61 7.38
C ARG A 18 8.31 -5.27 6.01
N TYR A 19 8.85 -4.56 5.02
CA TYR A 19 9.01 -5.06 3.67
C TYR A 19 9.86 -6.34 3.62
N ASN A 20 11.03 -6.33 4.25
CA ASN A 20 11.91 -7.50 4.29
C ASN A 20 11.25 -8.71 4.98
N ARG A 21 10.46 -8.48 6.03
CA ARG A 21 9.68 -9.55 6.65
C ARG A 21 8.59 -10.10 5.73
N ALA A 22 7.91 -9.23 4.97
CA ALA A 22 6.91 -9.67 4.00
C ALA A 22 7.56 -10.51 2.89
N LEU A 23 8.69 -10.06 2.32
CA LEU A 23 9.46 -10.83 1.33
C LEU A 23 9.83 -12.24 1.86
N THR A 24 10.34 -12.31 3.11
CA THR A 24 10.67 -13.60 3.73
C THR A 24 9.47 -14.52 3.84
N ARG A 25 8.29 -13.97 4.18
CA ARG A 25 7.04 -14.74 4.27
C ARG A 25 6.53 -15.17 2.90
N GLN A 26 6.58 -14.30 1.91
CA GLN A 26 6.20 -14.63 0.53
C GLN A 26 7.07 -15.75 -0.05
N ALA A 27 8.37 -15.76 0.27
CA ALA A 27 9.28 -16.81 -0.15
C ALA A 27 8.95 -18.21 0.45
N ALA A 28 8.18 -18.30 1.54
CA ALA A 28 7.73 -19.57 2.11
C ALA A 28 6.63 -20.27 1.28
N GLY A 29 5.95 -19.53 0.38
CA GLY A 29 5.04 -20.09 -0.62
C GLY A 29 3.59 -20.29 -0.20
N ASP A 30 3.25 -20.14 1.08
CA ASP A 30 1.89 -20.28 1.65
C ASP A 30 1.32 -18.97 2.21
N ALA A 31 2.05 -17.87 2.05
CA ALA A 31 1.68 -16.55 2.54
C ALA A 31 0.46 -15.97 1.79
N ALA A 32 -0.40 -15.28 2.53
CA ALA A 32 -1.48 -14.52 1.93
C ALA A 32 -0.92 -13.38 1.06
N ARG A 33 -1.51 -13.17 -0.13
CA ARG A 33 -1.07 -12.14 -1.08
C ARG A 33 -2.23 -11.51 -1.87
N PHE A 34 -3.45 -11.81 -1.52
CA PHE A 34 -4.65 -11.47 -2.28
C PHE A 34 -4.83 -9.96 -2.53
N VAL A 35 -4.31 -9.07 -1.67
CA VAL A 35 -4.33 -7.61 -1.91
C VAL A 35 -3.39 -7.24 -3.05
N PHE A 36 -2.19 -7.84 -3.09
CA PHE A 36 -1.23 -7.61 -4.16
C PHE A 36 -1.63 -8.31 -5.46
N ASP A 37 -2.23 -9.51 -5.38
CA ASP A 37 -2.77 -10.20 -6.55
C ASP A 37 -3.85 -9.35 -7.23
N ASP A 38 -4.78 -8.77 -6.47
CA ASP A 38 -5.80 -7.83 -6.97
C ASP A 38 -5.17 -6.57 -7.58
N MET A 39 -4.14 -5.99 -6.94
CA MET A 39 -3.41 -4.84 -7.49
C MET A 39 -2.73 -5.17 -8.82
N ILE A 40 -2.10 -6.33 -8.91
CA ILE A 40 -1.41 -6.81 -10.12
C ILE A 40 -2.41 -7.04 -11.25
N GLU A 41 -3.53 -7.71 -10.96
CA GLU A 41 -4.59 -7.96 -11.94
C GLU A 41 -5.12 -6.66 -12.53
N ASP A 42 -5.46 -5.68 -11.68
CA ASP A 42 -5.93 -4.35 -12.12
C ASP A 42 -4.88 -3.60 -12.98
N ILE A 43 -3.59 -3.67 -12.64
CA ILE A 43 -2.53 -3.07 -13.46
C ILE A 43 -2.49 -3.73 -14.85
N LEU A 44 -2.51 -5.05 -14.92
CA LEU A 44 -2.47 -5.79 -16.16
C LEU A 44 -3.72 -5.53 -17.03
N GLU A 45 -4.91 -5.46 -16.42
CA GLU A 45 -6.15 -5.09 -17.09
C GLU A 45 -6.10 -3.65 -17.66
N ARG A 46 -5.53 -2.68 -16.91
CA ARG A 46 -5.34 -1.31 -17.40
C ARG A 46 -4.37 -1.25 -18.57
N PHE A 47 -3.32 -2.06 -18.56
CA PHE A 47 -2.38 -2.18 -19.68
C PHE A 47 -3.07 -2.74 -20.92
N ASP A 48 -3.90 -3.78 -20.77
CA ASP A 48 -4.69 -4.35 -21.86
C ASP A 48 -5.72 -3.34 -22.39
N PHE A 49 -6.44 -2.67 -21.49
CA PHE A 49 -7.43 -1.65 -21.86
C PHE A 49 -6.82 -0.46 -22.62
N THR A 50 -5.67 0.03 -22.16
CA THR A 50 -4.96 1.15 -22.80
C THR A 50 -4.13 0.72 -24.00
N ARG A 51 -4.05 -0.59 -24.28
CA ARG A 51 -3.18 -1.18 -25.28
C ARG A 51 -1.72 -0.71 -25.11
N ALA A 52 -1.24 -0.80 -23.87
CA ALA A 52 0.11 -0.38 -23.53
C ALA A 52 1.14 -1.17 -24.35
N GLU A 53 1.97 -0.45 -25.11
CA GLU A 53 3.04 -1.05 -25.89
C GLU A 53 4.27 -1.31 -24.99
N PRO A 54 5.06 -2.36 -25.25
CA PRO A 54 6.29 -2.62 -24.52
C PRO A 54 7.20 -1.38 -24.40
N GLY A 55 7.82 -1.22 -23.22
CA GLY A 55 8.67 -0.08 -22.94
C GLY A 55 9.41 -0.24 -21.61
N SER A 56 10.26 0.74 -21.28
CA SER A 56 10.98 0.83 -20.02
C SER A 56 9.99 0.95 -18.85
N THR A 57 10.09 0.06 -17.89
CA THR A 57 9.12 -0.04 -16.79
C THR A 57 9.83 -0.15 -15.45
N LEU A 58 9.52 0.75 -14.52
CA LEU A 58 9.93 0.66 -13.12
C LEU A 58 8.78 0.09 -12.29
N VAL A 59 9.05 -1.00 -11.56
CA VAL A 59 8.12 -1.59 -10.59
C VAL A 59 8.64 -1.34 -9.18
N VAL A 60 7.81 -0.75 -8.33
CA VAL A 60 8.18 -0.38 -6.97
C VAL A 60 7.26 -1.08 -5.97
N GLY A 61 7.85 -1.83 -5.04
CA GLY A 61 7.15 -2.36 -3.87
C GLY A 61 6.37 -3.65 -4.07
N ASP A 62 6.49 -4.33 -5.20
CA ASP A 62 5.91 -5.67 -5.40
C ASP A 62 6.59 -6.69 -4.49
N ILE A 63 5.95 -7.00 -3.35
CA ILE A 63 6.44 -8.01 -2.40
C ILE A 63 6.25 -9.44 -2.90
N THR A 64 5.40 -9.64 -3.90
CA THR A 64 5.09 -10.98 -4.43
C THR A 64 6.07 -11.40 -5.51
N GLY A 65 6.74 -10.44 -6.16
CA GLY A 65 7.61 -10.65 -7.32
C GLY A 65 6.88 -11.18 -8.55
N GLN A 66 5.54 -11.04 -8.63
CA GLN A 66 4.73 -11.60 -9.72
C GLN A 66 4.54 -10.63 -10.89
N LEU A 67 4.53 -9.31 -10.61
CA LEU A 67 4.25 -8.32 -11.66
C LEU A 67 5.37 -8.27 -12.71
N SER A 68 6.64 -8.27 -12.26
CA SER A 68 7.78 -8.17 -13.19
C SER A 68 7.83 -9.30 -14.19
N PRO A 69 7.77 -10.60 -13.83
CA PRO A 69 7.73 -11.68 -14.82
C PRO A 69 6.50 -11.62 -15.74
N ALA A 70 5.34 -11.17 -15.23
CA ALA A 70 4.14 -11.01 -16.03
C ALA A 70 4.30 -9.95 -17.12
N LEU A 71 4.99 -8.83 -16.82
CA LEU A 71 5.29 -7.77 -17.77
C LEU A 71 6.41 -8.17 -18.75
N GLU A 72 7.47 -8.80 -18.25
CA GLU A 72 8.57 -9.31 -19.08
C GLU A 72 8.08 -10.30 -20.14
N SER A 73 7.15 -11.20 -19.76
CA SER A 73 6.53 -12.13 -20.71
C SER A 73 5.72 -11.45 -21.82
N ARG A 74 5.32 -10.18 -21.60
CA ARG A 74 4.64 -9.32 -22.58
C ARG A 74 5.63 -8.41 -23.34
N GLY A 75 6.94 -8.54 -23.11
CA GLY A 75 8.02 -7.81 -23.80
C GLY A 75 8.40 -6.46 -23.17
N PHE A 76 7.93 -6.14 -21.95
CA PHE A 76 8.36 -4.93 -21.25
C PHE A 76 9.77 -5.12 -20.66
N ALA A 77 10.57 -4.03 -20.66
CA ALA A 77 11.87 -4.00 -20.01
C ALA A 77 11.68 -3.53 -18.55
N VAL A 78 11.74 -4.47 -17.61
CA VAL A 78 11.36 -4.22 -16.21
C VAL A 78 12.58 -4.07 -15.32
N GLU A 79 12.59 -2.98 -14.53
CA GLU A 79 13.44 -2.78 -13.37
C GLU A 79 12.55 -2.84 -12.11
N SER A 80 12.95 -3.62 -11.10
CA SER A 80 12.21 -3.74 -9.83
C SER A 80 13.04 -3.23 -8.68
N VAL A 81 12.41 -2.39 -7.85
CA VAL A 81 13.03 -1.79 -6.67
C VAL A 81 12.17 -1.97 -5.42
N GLY A 82 12.81 -2.02 -4.26
CA GLY A 82 12.14 -2.03 -2.98
C GLY A 82 11.60 -0.65 -2.58
N PRO A 83 10.74 -0.58 -1.54
CA PRO A 83 10.23 0.69 -1.05
C PRO A 83 11.28 1.55 -0.34
N ASP A 84 12.44 1.01 -0.01
CA ASP A 84 13.61 1.71 0.53
C ASP A 84 14.33 2.53 -0.53
N GLU A 85 14.17 2.18 -1.81
CA GLU A 85 14.69 2.95 -2.94
C GLU A 85 13.76 4.10 -3.38
N ILE A 86 12.54 4.19 -2.81
CA ILE A 86 11.71 5.37 -2.93
C ILE A 86 12.28 6.44 -2.01
N ASP A 87 13.12 7.29 -2.55
CA ASP A 87 13.55 8.50 -1.88
C ASP A 87 12.50 9.60 -2.15
N GLU A 88 11.97 10.17 -1.06
CA GLU A 88 10.96 11.24 -1.15
C GLU A 88 11.59 12.59 -1.54
N GLU A 89 12.91 12.66 -1.59
CA GLU A 89 13.71 13.88 -1.79
C GLU A 89 14.66 13.79 -2.99
N ARG A 90 14.90 12.58 -3.54
CA ARG A 90 15.84 12.38 -4.65
C ARG A 90 15.14 11.97 -5.93
N PRO A 91 15.53 12.56 -7.07
CA PRO A 91 15.04 12.12 -8.38
C PRO A 91 15.45 10.68 -8.67
N TYR A 92 14.61 9.98 -9.42
CA TYR A 92 14.95 8.68 -9.98
C TYR A 92 16.14 8.81 -10.96
N PRO A 93 17.00 7.80 -11.05
CA PRO A 93 18.25 7.89 -11.85
C PRO A 93 17.99 7.86 -13.37
N SER A 94 16.82 7.39 -13.78
CA SER A 94 16.44 7.23 -15.18
C SER A 94 15.01 7.71 -15.41
N THR A 95 14.61 7.76 -16.68
CA THR A 95 13.21 7.96 -17.07
C THR A 95 12.62 6.67 -17.60
N TYR A 96 11.31 6.51 -17.40
CA TYR A 96 10.59 5.29 -17.71
C TYR A 96 9.31 5.62 -18.51
N ARG A 97 8.95 4.73 -19.43
CA ARG A 97 7.66 4.79 -20.11
C ARG A 97 6.53 4.45 -19.13
N TYR A 98 6.78 3.55 -18.19
CA TYR A 98 5.82 3.16 -17.16
C TYR A 98 6.46 3.16 -15.77
N LEU A 99 5.74 3.70 -14.79
CA LEU A 99 6.10 3.63 -13.38
C LEU A 99 4.93 3.01 -12.60
N LEU A 100 5.17 1.85 -12.02
CA LEU A 100 4.17 1.07 -11.31
C LEU A 100 4.56 0.97 -9.83
N SER A 101 3.66 1.36 -8.93
CA SER A 101 3.93 1.32 -7.48
C SER A 101 2.81 0.57 -6.75
N LEU A 102 3.18 -0.46 -5.98
CA LEU A 102 2.26 -1.31 -5.24
C LEU A 102 2.49 -1.19 -3.73
N GLY A 103 1.48 -0.75 -2.98
CA GLY A 103 1.48 -0.73 -1.52
C GLY A 103 2.57 0.13 -0.86
N ALA A 104 3.14 1.11 -1.58
CA ALA A 104 4.24 1.91 -1.07
C ALA A 104 3.81 3.33 -0.66
N LEU A 105 2.86 3.94 -1.37
CA LEU A 105 2.51 5.36 -1.21
C LEU A 105 1.86 5.68 0.15
N ASP A 106 1.16 4.75 0.76
CA ASP A 106 0.45 4.91 2.04
C ASP A 106 1.37 5.03 3.26
N THR A 107 2.68 4.94 3.05
CA THR A 107 3.70 5.01 4.11
C THR A 107 4.81 6.02 3.83
N LEU A 108 4.57 6.95 2.91
CA LEU A 108 5.47 8.05 2.60
C LEU A 108 5.16 9.29 3.44
N ASN A 109 6.19 9.95 3.98
CA ASN A 109 6.03 11.18 4.77
C ASN A 109 5.77 12.39 3.89
N ALA A 110 6.44 12.48 2.75
CA ALA A 110 6.34 13.57 1.77
C ALA A 110 5.66 13.11 0.48
N LEU A 111 4.45 12.52 0.60
CA LEU A 111 3.71 11.99 -0.55
C LEU A 111 3.58 12.96 -1.74
N PRO A 112 3.34 14.29 -1.56
CA PRO A 112 3.34 15.22 -2.68
C PRO A 112 4.68 15.29 -3.43
N GLY A 113 5.79 15.29 -2.68
CA GLY A 113 7.15 15.27 -3.24
C GLY A 113 7.43 13.99 -4.02
N ALA A 114 7.10 12.82 -3.43
CA ALA A 114 7.26 11.54 -4.08
C ALA A 114 6.47 11.45 -5.41
N LEU A 115 5.22 11.89 -5.43
CA LEU A 115 4.41 11.91 -6.66
C LEU A 115 5.00 12.85 -7.72
N MET A 116 5.55 13.99 -7.32
CA MET A 116 6.24 14.91 -8.23
C MET A 116 7.51 14.26 -8.82
N LEU A 117 8.31 13.58 -8.00
CA LEU A 117 9.49 12.86 -8.48
C LEU A 117 9.12 11.70 -9.41
N MET A 118 8.07 10.94 -9.08
CA MET A 118 7.54 9.90 -9.97
C MET A 118 7.10 10.46 -11.32
N ARG A 119 6.42 11.63 -11.32
CA ARG A 119 6.05 12.29 -12.58
C ARG A 119 7.27 12.71 -13.40
N HIS A 120 8.31 13.26 -12.76
CA HIS A 120 9.56 13.65 -13.46
C HIS A 120 10.35 12.44 -13.99
N ALA A 121 10.14 11.26 -13.43
CA ALA A 121 10.72 10.02 -13.91
C ALA A 121 9.96 9.41 -15.10
N LEU A 122 8.86 10.00 -15.54
CA LEU A 122 8.17 9.55 -16.74
C LEU A 122 8.75 10.18 -17.99
N GLU A 123 8.89 9.37 -19.04
CA GLU A 123 9.12 9.86 -20.40
C GLU A 123 7.93 10.71 -20.86
N PRO A 124 8.09 11.61 -21.86
CA PRO A 124 6.96 12.30 -22.44
C PRO A 124 5.88 11.33 -22.95
N GLY A 125 4.65 11.46 -22.39
CA GLY A 125 3.54 10.54 -22.66
C GLY A 125 3.61 9.23 -21.91
N GLY A 126 4.58 9.05 -21.00
CA GLY A 126 4.67 7.91 -20.11
C GLY A 126 3.52 7.88 -19.09
N MET A 127 3.27 6.72 -18.50
CA MET A 127 2.16 6.49 -17.58
C MET A 127 2.63 5.97 -16.22
N MET A 128 2.11 6.57 -15.17
CA MET A 128 2.23 6.05 -13.80
C MET A 128 0.92 5.37 -13.39
N ILE A 129 1.02 4.20 -12.76
CA ILE A 129 -0.06 3.58 -11.98
C ILE A 129 0.49 3.30 -10.59
N ALA A 130 -0.11 3.92 -9.59
CA ALA A 130 0.26 3.70 -8.20
C ALA A 130 -0.95 3.26 -7.40
N GLN A 131 -0.81 2.16 -6.67
CA GLN A 131 -1.88 1.59 -5.86
C GLN A 131 -1.45 1.49 -4.40
N CYS A 132 -2.36 1.87 -3.51
CA CYS A 132 -2.16 1.81 -2.07
C CYS A 132 -3.49 1.60 -1.33
N LEU A 133 -3.42 1.36 -0.04
CA LEU A 133 -4.60 1.29 0.80
C LEU A 133 -5.13 2.70 1.09
N GLY A 134 -6.40 2.92 0.80
CA GLY A 134 -7.11 4.17 0.99
C GLY A 134 -7.99 4.22 2.24
N ALA A 135 -8.60 5.38 2.46
CA ALA A 135 -9.54 5.61 3.56
C ALA A 135 -10.70 4.62 3.51
N GLY A 136 -11.06 4.07 4.67
CA GLY A 136 -12.06 3.00 4.79
C GLY A 136 -11.47 1.60 4.94
N THR A 137 -10.17 1.42 4.73
CA THR A 137 -9.47 0.16 4.95
C THR A 137 -9.47 -0.26 6.42
N LEU A 138 -9.62 -1.57 6.67
CA LEU A 138 -9.52 -2.24 7.96
C LEU A 138 -10.56 -1.76 9.01
N PRO A 139 -11.86 -1.66 8.68
CA PRO A 139 -12.88 -1.22 9.63
C PRO A 139 -13.07 -2.17 10.81
N ALA A 140 -13.03 -3.48 10.61
CA ALA A 140 -13.12 -4.45 11.70
C ALA A 140 -11.87 -4.39 12.60
N MET A 141 -10.67 -4.37 12.01
CA MET A 141 -9.42 -4.20 12.76
C MET A 141 -9.43 -2.92 13.61
N ARG A 142 -9.96 -1.79 13.09
CA ARG A 142 -10.07 -0.52 13.86
C ARG A 142 -10.88 -0.70 15.14
N GLN A 143 -12.01 -1.38 15.06
CA GLN A 143 -12.86 -1.66 16.23
C GLN A 143 -12.13 -2.58 17.21
N VAL A 144 -11.53 -3.66 16.72
CA VAL A 144 -10.81 -4.64 17.54
C VAL A 144 -9.64 -4.00 18.30
N VAL A 145 -8.81 -3.18 17.62
CA VAL A 145 -7.65 -2.55 18.29
C VAL A 145 -8.09 -1.49 19.31
N GLN A 146 -9.22 -0.82 19.10
CA GLN A 146 -9.79 0.11 20.08
C GLN A 146 -10.22 -0.63 21.35
N VAL A 147 -10.87 -1.78 21.23
CA VAL A 147 -11.21 -2.64 22.38
C VAL A 147 -9.95 -3.16 23.07
N ALA A 148 -8.95 -3.55 22.29
CA ALA A 148 -7.67 -4.06 22.81
C ALA A 148 -6.92 -3.02 23.66
N ASP A 149 -6.96 -1.76 23.27
CA ASP A 149 -6.31 -0.66 23.97
C ASP A 149 -7.00 -0.29 25.30
N GLY A 150 -8.31 -0.56 25.42
CA GLY A 150 -9.09 -0.22 26.62
C GLY A 150 -9.23 1.29 26.81
N GLU A 151 -8.87 1.79 28.00
CA GLU A 151 -9.03 3.22 28.35
C GLU A 151 -8.05 4.16 27.61
N ARG A 152 -6.92 3.63 27.11
CA ARG A 152 -5.89 4.42 26.43
C ARG A 152 -5.86 4.07 24.95
N THR A 153 -6.50 4.87 24.13
CA THR A 153 -6.50 4.71 22.67
C THR A 153 -5.15 5.11 22.08
N HIS A 154 -4.62 4.27 21.21
CA HIS A 154 -3.39 4.52 20.45
C HIS A 154 -3.65 4.54 18.94
N ALA A 155 -2.86 5.31 18.20
CA ALA A 155 -2.84 5.24 16.74
C ALA A 155 -2.18 3.93 16.30
N ARG A 156 -2.98 2.91 15.96
CA ARG A 156 -2.48 1.59 15.54
C ARG A 156 -2.57 1.35 14.04
N ILE A 157 -3.40 2.12 13.36
CA ILE A 157 -3.62 2.03 11.92
C ILE A 157 -3.15 3.33 11.29
N HIS A 158 -2.50 3.22 10.15
CA HIS A 158 -1.97 4.36 9.40
C HIS A 158 -3.08 5.38 9.09
N PRO A 159 -2.77 6.68 9.07
CA PRO A 159 -3.62 7.65 8.39
C PRO A 159 -3.68 7.29 6.91
N GLN A 160 -4.85 7.39 6.33
CA GLN A 160 -5.12 7.00 4.94
C GLN A 160 -5.76 8.18 4.22
N ILE A 161 -5.43 8.32 2.94
CA ILE A 161 -6.03 9.33 2.07
C ILE A 161 -7.28 8.77 1.40
N ASP A 162 -8.23 9.64 1.13
CA ASP A 162 -9.40 9.33 0.32
C ASP A 162 -9.18 9.73 -1.16
N ARG A 163 -10.12 9.33 -2.01
CA ARG A 163 -10.07 9.64 -3.44
C ARG A 163 -10.01 11.13 -3.75
N PRO A 164 -10.79 12.04 -3.13
CA PRO A 164 -10.68 13.48 -3.36
C PRO A 164 -9.31 14.03 -2.99
N ALA A 165 -8.75 13.65 -1.84
CA ALA A 165 -7.43 14.08 -1.41
C ALA A 165 -6.34 13.59 -2.37
N ALA A 166 -6.41 12.33 -2.82
CA ALA A 166 -5.49 11.76 -3.80
C ALA A 166 -5.53 12.51 -5.15
N SER A 167 -6.71 12.84 -5.66
CA SER A 167 -6.85 13.63 -6.89
C SER A 167 -6.23 15.02 -6.74
N GLY A 168 -6.42 15.68 -5.59
CA GLY A 168 -5.76 16.95 -5.28
C GLY A 168 -4.23 16.83 -5.21
N LEU A 169 -3.70 15.70 -4.71
CA LEU A 169 -2.26 15.41 -4.69
C LEU A 169 -1.71 15.23 -6.10
N MET A 170 -2.39 14.48 -6.96
CA MET A 170 -2.01 14.28 -8.36
C MET A 170 -1.95 15.61 -9.14
N SER A 171 -2.95 16.46 -8.97
CA SER A 171 -2.96 17.81 -9.57
C SER A 171 -1.76 18.64 -9.10
N ARG A 172 -1.47 18.67 -7.80
CA ARG A 172 -0.34 19.41 -7.23
C ARG A 172 1.02 18.86 -7.65
N ALA A 173 1.12 17.55 -7.87
CA ALA A 173 2.32 16.90 -8.41
C ALA A 173 2.54 17.21 -9.90
N GLY A 174 1.58 17.90 -10.57
CA GLY A 174 1.68 18.34 -11.95
C GLY A 174 1.18 17.33 -12.98
N PHE A 175 0.45 16.28 -12.56
CA PHE A 175 -0.23 15.40 -13.51
C PHE A 175 -1.45 16.12 -14.12
N ALA A 176 -1.27 16.68 -15.32
CA ALA A 176 -2.33 17.40 -16.03
C ALA A 176 -3.50 16.48 -16.43
N LYS A 177 -3.19 15.23 -16.74
CA LYS A 177 -4.15 14.15 -16.96
C LYS A 177 -3.95 13.10 -15.88
N HIS A 178 -4.98 12.82 -15.10
CA HIS A 178 -4.96 11.76 -14.11
C HIS A 178 -6.36 11.22 -13.83
N VAL A 179 -6.42 9.98 -13.41
CA VAL A 179 -7.63 9.31 -12.93
C VAL A 179 -7.32 8.75 -11.54
N VAL A 180 -8.22 8.99 -10.60
CA VAL A 180 -8.17 8.39 -9.27
C VAL A 180 -9.47 7.66 -9.04
N ASP A 181 -9.37 6.36 -8.85
CA ASP A 181 -10.49 5.49 -8.51
C ASP A 181 -10.19 4.66 -7.27
N SER A 182 -11.21 3.99 -6.76
CA SER A 182 -11.07 3.09 -5.62
C SER A 182 -11.99 1.89 -5.79
N ARG A 183 -11.57 0.76 -5.26
CA ARG A 183 -12.36 -0.47 -5.17
C ARG A 183 -12.20 -1.12 -3.80
N SER A 184 -13.23 -1.86 -3.40
CA SER A 184 -13.25 -2.57 -2.12
C SER A 184 -12.98 -4.06 -2.36
N LEU A 185 -11.90 -4.56 -1.76
CA LEU A 185 -11.62 -5.99 -1.66
C LEU A 185 -12.04 -6.49 -0.29
N ARG A 186 -12.84 -7.56 -0.23
CA ARG A 186 -13.36 -8.11 1.02
C ARG A 186 -12.76 -9.48 1.30
N ALA A 187 -12.24 -9.65 2.51
CA ALA A 187 -11.75 -10.94 3.00
C ALA A 187 -12.52 -11.37 4.26
N ARG A 188 -12.78 -12.67 4.42
CA ARG A 188 -13.61 -13.21 5.50
C ARG A 188 -12.79 -14.08 6.43
N TYR A 189 -12.82 -13.77 7.72
CA TYR A 189 -11.96 -14.36 8.74
C TYR A 189 -12.76 -15.10 9.80
N GLY A 190 -12.42 -16.37 10.02
CA GLY A 190 -12.94 -17.16 11.13
C GLY A 190 -12.22 -16.89 12.47
N ALA A 191 -11.05 -16.24 12.45
CA ALA A 191 -10.26 -15.98 13.64
C ALA A 191 -9.43 -14.69 13.49
N PHE A 192 -9.23 -13.96 14.59
CA PHE A 192 -8.49 -12.71 14.63
C PHE A 192 -7.01 -12.89 14.29
N ASP A 193 -6.38 -13.94 14.78
CA ASP A 193 -4.97 -14.25 14.52
C ASP A 193 -4.71 -14.56 13.04
N ARG A 194 -5.68 -15.13 12.32
CA ARG A 194 -5.58 -15.31 10.86
C ARG A 194 -5.56 -13.96 10.13
N LEU A 195 -6.44 -13.02 10.48
CA LEU A 195 -6.41 -11.66 9.94
C LEU A 195 -5.04 -11.00 10.19
N VAL A 196 -4.51 -11.09 11.42
CA VAL A 196 -3.20 -10.53 11.75
C VAL A 196 -2.07 -11.21 10.97
N SER A 197 -2.15 -12.54 10.76
CA SER A 197 -1.17 -13.26 9.94
C SER A 197 -1.18 -12.77 8.50
N ASP A 198 -2.35 -12.66 7.88
CA ASP A 198 -2.49 -12.21 6.49
C ASP A 198 -1.99 -10.76 6.29
N LEU A 199 -2.19 -9.89 7.29
CA LEU A 199 -1.62 -8.53 7.25
C LEU A 199 -0.07 -8.56 7.34
N ARG A 200 0.50 -9.48 8.09
CA ARG A 200 1.96 -9.66 8.18
C ARG A 200 2.54 -10.23 6.89
N ASP A 201 1.85 -11.19 6.30
CA ASP A 201 2.25 -11.85 5.07
C ASP A 201 2.34 -10.85 3.91
N GLN A 202 1.41 -9.89 3.88
CA GLN A 202 1.30 -8.87 2.86
C GLN A 202 2.01 -7.55 3.22
N GLY A 203 2.77 -7.48 4.33
CA GLY A 203 3.45 -6.26 4.74
C GLY A 203 2.52 -5.09 5.02
N LEU A 204 1.29 -5.34 5.50
CA LEU A 204 0.26 -4.32 5.76
C LEU A 204 0.18 -3.92 7.24
N THR A 205 1.23 -4.18 8.02
CA THR A 205 1.31 -3.83 9.43
C THR A 205 1.83 -2.42 9.67
N GLY A 206 1.64 -1.90 10.90
CA GLY A 206 1.99 -0.53 11.26
C GLY A 206 3.48 -0.20 11.20
N VAL A 207 3.82 0.95 10.61
CA VAL A 207 5.18 1.52 10.52
C VAL A 207 5.23 2.96 11.06
N LEU A 208 4.32 3.34 11.93
CA LEU A 208 4.28 4.66 12.53
C LEU A 208 5.59 4.96 13.29
N ALA A 209 6.06 6.20 13.19
CA ALA A 209 7.25 6.68 13.90
C ALA A 209 6.99 6.68 15.42
N ASP A 210 5.82 7.19 15.83
CA ASP A 210 5.33 7.05 17.19
C ASP A 210 4.55 5.74 17.31
N ALA A 211 5.29 4.67 17.60
CA ALA A 211 4.71 3.34 17.64
C ALA A 211 3.92 3.12 18.91
N PRO A 212 2.69 2.60 18.81
CA PRO A 212 1.92 2.20 19.97
C PRO A 212 2.65 1.08 20.73
N PRO A 213 2.39 0.95 22.06
CA PRO A 213 2.90 -0.18 22.85
C PRO A 213 2.54 -1.52 22.20
N ALA A 214 3.45 -2.48 22.28
CA ALA A 214 3.17 -3.84 21.83
C ALA A 214 1.98 -4.44 22.60
N PHE A 215 1.22 -5.32 21.95
CA PHE A 215 0.15 -6.03 22.63
C PHE A 215 0.70 -6.95 23.72
N THR A 216 0.19 -6.75 24.93
CA THR A 216 0.36 -7.69 26.05
C THR A 216 -0.59 -8.88 25.86
N ARG A 217 -0.44 -9.91 26.71
CA ARG A 217 -1.40 -11.03 26.73
C ARG A 217 -2.84 -10.55 27.01
N SER A 218 -3.00 -9.56 27.91
CA SER A 218 -4.32 -9.03 28.27
C SER A 218 -4.92 -8.20 27.13
N SER A 219 -4.14 -7.35 26.45
CA SER A 219 -4.63 -6.61 25.27
C SER A 219 -4.95 -7.53 24.10
N TRP A 220 -4.16 -8.61 23.91
CA TRP A 220 -4.48 -9.62 22.91
C TRP A 220 -5.79 -10.36 23.22
N ALA A 221 -6.01 -10.75 24.48
CA ALA A 221 -7.28 -11.36 24.89
C ALA A 221 -8.48 -10.42 24.68
N ARG A 222 -8.31 -9.10 24.96
CA ARG A 222 -9.35 -8.11 24.66
C ARG A 222 -9.58 -7.96 23.15
N ALA A 223 -8.52 -8.01 22.33
CA ALA A 223 -8.65 -8.00 20.87
C ALA A 223 -9.50 -9.17 20.36
N MET A 224 -9.21 -10.39 20.84
CA MET A 224 -9.99 -11.58 20.49
C MET A 224 -11.45 -11.43 20.93
N ALA A 225 -11.69 -10.95 22.15
CA ALA A 225 -13.05 -10.68 22.66
C ALA A 225 -13.78 -9.60 21.84
N GLY A 226 -13.05 -8.57 21.37
CA GLY A 226 -13.59 -7.51 20.52
C GLY A 226 -13.87 -7.97 19.08
N PHE A 227 -13.27 -9.07 18.64
CA PHE A 227 -13.51 -9.67 17.33
C PHE A 227 -14.83 -10.46 17.28
N GLU A 228 -15.22 -11.10 18.39
CA GLU A 228 -16.40 -11.96 18.43
C GLU A 228 -17.73 -11.26 18.08
N PRO A 229 -18.02 -10.03 18.59
CA PRO A 229 -19.28 -9.34 18.25
C PRO A 229 -19.37 -8.89 16.77
N LEU A 230 -18.26 -8.93 16.02
CA LEU A 230 -18.23 -8.55 14.61
C LEU A 230 -18.58 -9.72 13.68
N ARG A 231 -18.81 -10.92 14.22
CA ARG A 231 -19.19 -12.09 13.44
C ARG A 231 -20.56 -11.92 12.79
N GLU A 232 -20.62 -12.24 11.52
CA GLU A 232 -21.84 -12.35 10.75
C GLU A 232 -22.53 -13.70 11.02
N GLU A 233 -23.70 -13.93 10.42
CA GLU A 233 -24.53 -15.14 10.61
C GLU A 233 -23.78 -16.45 10.35
N ASP A 234 -22.80 -16.44 9.45
CA ASP A 234 -21.97 -17.62 9.12
C ASP A 234 -20.74 -17.79 10.05
N GLY A 235 -20.66 -16.99 11.12
CA GLY A 235 -19.60 -17.04 12.12
C GLY A 235 -18.26 -16.43 11.68
N LYS A 236 -18.22 -15.72 10.56
CA LYS A 236 -17.01 -15.03 10.08
C LYS A 236 -17.13 -13.51 10.22
N VAL A 237 -16.00 -12.84 10.30
CA VAL A 237 -15.88 -11.37 10.26
C VAL A 237 -15.41 -10.97 8.88
N THR A 238 -16.11 -10.05 8.24
CA THR A 238 -15.67 -9.45 6.98
C THR A 238 -14.73 -8.28 7.27
N GLU A 239 -13.51 -8.35 6.72
CA GLU A 239 -12.61 -7.21 6.65
C GLU A 239 -12.59 -6.63 5.26
N THR A 240 -12.44 -5.30 5.17
CA THR A 240 -12.44 -4.57 3.90
C THR A 240 -11.10 -3.88 3.69
N PHE A 241 -10.57 -4.03 2.49
CA PHE A 241 -9.39 -3.32 2.01
C PHE A 241 -9.83 -2.39 0.88
N GLU A 242 -9.81 -1.09 1.13
CA GLU A 242 -10.06 -0.09 0.10
C GLU A 242 -8.77 0.15 -0.68
N ILE A 243 -8.72 -0.28 -1.92
CA ILE A 243 -7.57 -0.08 -2.80
C ILE A 243 -7.81 1.18 -3.61
N LEU A 244 -6.92 2.15 -3.43
CA LEU A 244 -6.90 3.41 -4.14
C LEU A 244 -5.90 3.30 -5.31
N SER A 245 -6.38 3.56 -6.52
CA SER A 245 -5.56 3.55 -7.75
C SER A 245 -5.41 4.96 -8.29
N LEU A 246 -4.16 5.39 -8.48
CA LEU A 246 -3.77 6.66 -9.05
C LEU A 246 -3.11 6.40 -10.41
N THR A 247 -3.77 6.80 -11.48
CA THR A 247 -3.20 6.73 -12.84
C THR A 247 -2.93 8.16 -13.32
N GLY A 248 -1.72 8.43 -13.82
CA GLY A 248 -1.34 9.73 -14.32
C GLY A 248 -0.40 9.64 -15.52
N TRP A 249 -0.42 10.67 -16.37
CA TRP A 249 0.43 10.75 -17.56
C TRP A 249 1.42 11.91 -17.45
N GLY A 250 2.69 11.66 -17.90
CA GLY A 250 3.79 12.63 -17.91
C GLY A 250 3.72 13.68 -19.02
#